data_2f2f61e4ffe6e8026f0ba67b9ea50e67
#
_entry.id   2f2f61e4ffe6e8026f0ba67b9ea50e67
#
_cell.length_a   1.000
_cell.length_b   1.000
_cell.length_c   1.000
_cell.angle_alpha   90.00
_cell.angle_beta   90.00
_cell.angle_gamma   90.00
#
_symmetry.space_group_name_H-M   'P 1'
#
loop_
_entity.id
_entity.type
_entity.pdbx_description
1 polymer ?
#
loop_
_entity_poly.entity_id
_entity_poly.type
_entity_poly.pdbx_seq_one_letter_code
_entity_poly.pdbx_strand_id
1 'polypeptide(L)'
;MKIVAIIPIKSKSKRVKNKNFKLINKKPLYTYLLDKIKKCNFDEVYVDTDSSEIRRFCLNKNIKVIERLKHLSKDSANGNDLLNYHSKIIKADIYFQLFVTAPLLSVDTINKSIKILKNNKKYDSITTIKTIYSWFWYKNNPVNYNPKILPRSQDATPLVQETTGLYGIRSQILKKYKCRIGKKPYFLEVGDEEAIDLDNYKDFEYLEFYVKKYLRSPKR
;
A
#
# COMPACT_ATOMS: atom_id res chain seq x y z
N MET A 1 19.68 2.02 12.30
CA MET A 1 19.02 1.84 10.98
C MET A 1 17.72 2.62 11.01
N LYS A 2 17.62 3.68 10.19
CA LYS A 2 16.47 4.58 10.13
C LYS A 2 15.44 4.06 9.14
N ILE A 3 14.18 3.88 9.58
CA ILE A 3 13.07 3.33 8.79
C ILE A 3 11.97 4.39 8.71
N VAL A 4 11.64 4.79 7.50
CA VAL A 4 10.72 5.91 7.25
C VAL A 4 9.50 5.44 6.47
N ALA A 5 8.31 5.89 6.90
CA ALA A 5 7.08 5.76 6.14
C ALA A 5 6.81 7.02 5.32
N ILE A 6 6.39 6.82 4.07
CA ILE A 6 5.94 7.87 3.16
C ILE A 6 4.54 7.51 2.66
N ILE A 7 3.60 8.43 2.84
CA ILE A 7 2.19 8.22 2.49
C ILE A 7 1.80 9.28 1.47
N PRO A 8 1.80 8.94 0.17
CA PRO A 8 1.41 9.88 -0.88
C PRO A 8 -0.11 10.00 -0.95
N ILE A 9 -0.64 11.21 -0.73
CA ILE A 9 -2.08 11.50 -0.76
C ILE A 9 -2.33 12.70 -1.66
N LYS A 10 -2.85 12.46 -2.86
CA LYS A 10 -3.16 13.49 -3.84
C LYS A 10 -4.59 14.02 -3.64
N SER A 11 -4.79 15.34 -3.80
CA SER A 11 -6.10 15.99 -3.63
C SER A 11 -7.11 15.52 -4.67
N LYS A 12 -6.71 15.39 -5.92
CA LYS A 12 -7.59 15.02 -7.04
C LYS A 12 -7.36 13.58 -7.47
N SER A 13 -8.42 12.86 -7.81
CA SER A 13 -8.37 11.51 -8.37
C SER A 13 -9.35 11.38 -9.53
N LYS A 14 -8.93 10.69 -10.63
CA LYS A 14 -9.73 10.56 -11.87
C LYS A 14 -10.79 9.47 -11.79
N ARG A 15 -10.40 8.25 -11.42
CA ARG A 15 -11.29 7.07 -11.43
C ARG A 15 -12.47 7.24 -10.47
N VAL A 16 -12.21 7.77 -9.29
CA VAL A 16 -13.22 8.10 -8.29
C VAL A 16 -12.97 9.53 -7.83
N LYS A 17 -13.90 10.44 -8.15
CA LYS A 17 -13.77 11.87 -7.80
C LYS A 17 -13.59 12.02 -6.29
N ASN A 18 -12.55 12.76 -5.89
CA ASN A 18 -12.20 13.03 -4.48
C ASN A 18 -12.03 11.75 -3.63
N LYS A 19 -11.48 10.68 -4.23
CA LYS A 19 -11.37 9.35 -3.63
C LYS A 19 -10.91 9.39 -2.16
N ASN A 20 -9.82 10.09 -1.88
CA ASN A 20 -9.21 10.11 -0.55
C ASN A 20 -10.08 10.80 0.52
N PHE A 21 -11.01 11.67 0.11
CA PHE A 21 -11.92 12.42 0.98
C PHE A 21 -13.29 11.78 1.12
N LYS A 22 -13.61 10.74 0.35
CA LYS A 22 -14.89 10.05 0.47
C LYS A 22 -15.06 9.49 1.88
N LEU A 23 -16.28 9.64 2.38
CA LEU A 23 -16.64 9.14 3.71
C LEU A 23 -16.95 7.65 3.66
N ILE A 24 -16.33 6.91 4.54
CA ILE A 24 -16.62 5.51 4.83
C ILE A 24 -16.99 5.46 6.30
N ASN A 25 -18.22 5.02 6.61
CA ASN A 25 -18.73 5.04 7.98
C ASN A 25 -18.49 6.41 8.67
N LYS A 26 -18.83 7.52 7.98
CA LYS A 26 -18.70 8.91 8.45
C LYS A 26 -17.27 9.41 8.64
N LYS A 27 -16.24 8.67 8.22
CA LYS A 27 -14.83 9.07 8.30
C LYS A 27 -14.23 9.21 6.91
N PRO A 28 -13.47 10.27 6.59
CA PRO A 28 -12.72 10.37 5.34
C PRO A 28 -11.74 9.20 5.17
N LEU A 29 -11.63 8.67 3.96
CA LEU A 29 -10.79 7.51 3.66
C LEU A 29 -9.36 7.66 4.17
N TYR A 30 -8.72 8.82 3.94
CA TYR A 30 -7.33 9.04 4.34
C TYR A 30 -7.09 8.89 5.86
N THR A 31 -8.12 9.11 6.69
CA THR A 31 -7.98 9.06 8.15
C THR A 31 -7.78 7.62 8.66
N TYR A 32 -8.25 6.60 7.94
CA TYR A 32 -8.12 5.20 8.36
C TYR A 32 -6.67 4.76 8.52
N LEU A 33 -5.79 5.15 7.60
CA LEU A 33 -4.35 4.89 7.70
C LEU A 33 -3.68 5.88 8.65
N LEU A 34 -3.97 7.19 8.54
CA LEU A 34 -3.29 8.22 9.32
C LEU A 34 -3.59 8.16 10.82
N ASP A 35 -4.75 7.64 11.23
CA ASP A 35 -5.07 7.45 12.66
C ASP A 35 -4.26 6.32 13.30
N LYS A 36 -3.89 5.29 12.53
CA LYS A 36 -3.16 4.13 13.06
C LYS A 36 -1.65 4.18 12.83
N ILE A 37 -1.16 5.00 11.89
CA ILE A 37 0.24 4.98 11.48
C ILE A 37 1.23 5.28 12.62
N LYS A 38 0.82 6.06 13.61
CA LYS A 38 1.64 6.35 14.80
C LYS A 38 1.83 5.15 15.73
N LYS A 39 1.01 4.10 15.60
CA LYS A 39 1.16 2.83 16.33
C LYS A 39 2.15 1.89 15.63
N CYS A 40 2.64 2.27 14.45
CA CYS A 40 3.60 1.49 13.69
C CYS A 40 5.04 1.90 14.04
N ASN A 41 5.95 0.94 13.96
CA ASN A 41 7.36 1.07 14.40
C ASN A 41 8.24 1.78 13.36
N PHE A 42 7.81 2.95 12.86
CA PHE A 42 8.60 3.84 12.02
C PHE A 42 9.34 4.86 12.87
N ASP A 43 10.58 5.20 12.49
CA ASP A 43 11.33 6.29 13.13
C ASP A 43 10.74 7.65 12.74
N GLU A 44 10.25 7.77 11.50
CA GLU A 44 9.58 8.98 11.01
C GLU A 44 8.48 8.62 10.02
N VAL A 45 7.41 9.44 10.02
CA VAL A 45 6.28 9.32 9.09
C VAL A 45 6.11 10.64 8.34
N TYR A 46 6.03 10.56 7.03
CA TYR A 46 5.81 11.69 6.14
C TYR A 46 4.56 11.47 5.29
N VAL A 47 3.75 12.50 5.19
CA VAL A 47 2.63 12.57 4.24
C VAL A 47 3.01 13.53 3.12
N ASP A 48 3.05 13.03 1.90
CA ASP A 48 3.26 13.84 0.70
C ASP A 48 1.91 14.21 0.09
N THR A 49 1.56 15.50 0.11
CA THR A 49 0.24 15.95 -0.33
C THR A 49 0.25 17.34 -0.94
N ASP A 50 -0.66 17.58 -1.89
CA ASP A 50 -1.02 18.87 -2.47
C ASP A 50 -2.32 19.46 -1.84
N SER A 51 -2.87 18.81 -0.81
CA SER A 51 -4.10 19.21 -0.13
C SER A 51 -3.85 19.99 1.16
N SER A 52 -4.41 21.20 1.26
CA SER A 52 -4.37 22.00 2.48
C SER A 52 -5.13 21.35 3.65
N GLU A 53 -6.24 20.64 3.36
CA GLU A 53 -7.00 19.89 4.36
C GLU A 53 -6.20 18.77 4.98
N ILE A 54 -5.57 17.92 4.15
CA ILE A 54 -4.72 16.82 4.63
C ILE A 54 -3.50 17.35 5.38
N ARG A 55 -2.90 18.44 4.89
CA ARG A 55 -1.80 19.11 5.59
C ARG A 55 -2.22 19.51 7.01
N ARG A 56 -3.35 20.19 7.16
CA ARG A 56 -3.88 20.62 8.48
C ARG A 56 -4.15 19.42 9.38
N PHE A 57 -4.75 18.36 8.85
CA PHE A 57 -4.97 17.13 9.60
C PHE A 57 -3.65 16.51 10.10
N CYS A 58 -2.63 16.46 9.27
CA CYS A 58 -1.32 15.92 9.62
C CYS A 58 -0.63 16.75 10.70
N LEU A 59 -0.66 18.09 10.59
CA LEU A 59 -0.08 18.99 11.58
C LEU A 59 -0.74 18.81 12.97
N ASN A 60 -2.06 18.71 13.03
CA ASN A 60 -2.80 18.44 14.28
C ASN A 60 -2.46 17.06 14.89
N LYS A 61 -1.94 16.16 14.09
CA LYS A 61 -1.50 14.81 14.52
C LYS A 61 0.02 14.71 14.70
N ASN A 62 0.78 15.80 14.59
CA ASN A 62 2.25 15.80 14.59
C ASN A 62 2.85 14.79 13.58
N ILE A 63 2.27 14.71 12.38
CA ILE A 63 2.80 13.94 11.25
C ILE A 63 3.52 14.91 10.32
N LYS A 64 4.74 14.57 9.91
CA LYS A 64 5.55 15.41 9.00
C LYS A 64 4.90 15.49 7.62
N VAL A 65 4.91 16.66 7.01
CA VAL A 65 4.31 16.90 5.71
C VAL A 65 5.36 17.29 4.69
N ILE A 66 5.26 16.72 3.51
CA ILE A 66 5.99 17.13 2.29
C ILE A 66 4.98 17.79 1.37
N GLU A 67 5.26 19.01 0.95
CA GLU A 67 4.47 19.66 -0.07
C GLU A 67 4.76 19.02 -1.43
N ARG A 68 3.72 18.45 -2.05
CA ARG A 68 3.88 17.72 -3.31
C ARG A 68 4.20 18.68 -4.45
N LEU A 69 5.25 18.38 -5.17
CA LEU A 69 5.63 19.14 -6.37
C LEU A 69 4.57 18.97 -7.46
N LYS A 70 4.26 20.08 -8.19
CA LYS A 70 3.21 20.10 -9.22
C LYS A 70 3.36 18.98 -10.26
N HIS A 71 4.60 18.68 -10.71
CA HIS A 71 4.83 17.63 -11.70
C HIS A 71 4.55 16.21 -11.13
N LEU A 72 4.71 15.99 -9.82
CA LEU A 72 4.38 14.73 -9.14
C LEU A 72 2.89 14.58 -8.82
N SER A 73 2.10 15.64 -9.02
CA SER A 73 0.63 15.59 -8.94
C SER A 73 -0.03 15.21 -10.27
N LYS A 74 0.74 15.16 -11.37
CA LYS A 74 0.25 14.71 -12.69
C LYS A 74 -0.05 13.23 -12.68
N ASP A 75 -0.94 12.79 -13.57
CA ASP A 75 -1.31 11.37 -13.68
C ASP A 75 -0.20 10.51 -14.31
N SER A 76 0.77 11.11 -14.96
CA SER A 76 1.96 10.44 -15.46
C SER A 76 2.95 10.05 -14.36
N ALA A 77 2.88 10.68 -13.18
CA ALA A 77 3.74 10.33 -12.05
C ALA A 77 3.22 9.07 -11.35
N ASN A 78 4.08 8.09 -11.19
CA ASN A 78 3.78 6.81 -10.56
C ASN A 78 4.43 6.68 -9.17
N GLY A 79 4.19 5.54 -8.50
CA GLY A 79 4.74 5.29 -7.16
C GLY A 79 6.28 5.28 -7.10
N ASN A 80 6.95 4.86 -8.17
CA ASN A 80 8.42 4.88 -8.23
C ASN A 80 8.94 6.31 -8.33
N ASP A 81 8.32 7.17 -9.14
CA ASP A 81 8.71 8.58 -9.29
C ASP A 81 8.63 9.32 -7.96
N LEU A 82 7.53 9.12 -7.25
CA LEU A 82 7.32 9.68 -5.91
C LEU A 82 8.40 9.20 -4.93
N LEU A 83 8.62 7.89 -4.83
CA LEU A 83 9.57 7.33 -3.88
C LEU A 83 11.02 7.73 -4.21
N ASN A 84 11.38 7.78 -5.50
CA ASN A 84 12.69 8.27 -5.94
C ASN A 84 12.92 9.74 -5.57
N TYR A 85 11.90 10.59 -5.71
CA TYR A 85 11.97 11.98 -5.26
C TYR A 85 12.15 12.05 -3.75
N HIS A 86 11.32 11.36 -2.98
CA HIS A 86 11.38 11.37 -1.52
C HIS A 86 12.74 10.88 -0.99
N SER A 87 13.34 9.89 -1.64
CA SER A 87 14.67 9.38 -1.23
C SER A 87 15.82 10.36 -1.42
N LYS A 88 15.63 11.42 -2.23
CA LYS A 88 16.61 12.51 -2.40
C LYS A 88 16.53 13.54 -1.27
N ILE A 89 15.33 13.75 -0.70
CA ILE A 89 15.08 14.79 0.33
C ILE A 89 15.01 14.22 1.75
N ILE A 90 14.79 12.92 1.91
CA ILE A 90 14.73 12.24 3.20
C ILE A 90 15.81 11.17 3.23
N LYS A 91 16.71 11.23 4.22
CA LYS A 91 17.73 10.19 4.42
C LYS A 91 17.17 9.08 5.32
N ALA A 92 17.14 7.86 4.80
CA ALA A 92 16.76 6.64 5.52
C ALA A 92 17.51 5.42 5.00
N ASP A 93 17.56 4.36 5.81
CA ASP A 93 18.11 3.06 5.41
C ASP A 93 17.07 2.20 4.70
N ILE A 94 15.80 2.33 5.14
CA ILE A 94 14.65 1.64 4.56
C ILE A 94 13.51 2.65 4.40
N TYR A 95 12.90 2.65 3.21
CA TYR A 95 11.69 3.40 2.91
C TYR A 95 10.50 2.47 2.82
N PHE A 96 9.41 2.84 3.45
CA PHE A 96 8.10 2.24 3.25
C PHE A 96 7.18 3.24 2.56
N GLN A 97 6.50 2.81 1.51
CA GLN A 97 5.44 3.56 0.85
C GLN A 97 4.10 2.89 1.14
N LEU A 98 3.19 3.61 1.80
CA LEU A 98 1.87 3.12 2.17
C LEU A 98 0.78 3.95 1.50
N PHE A 99 -0.33 3.30 1.17
CA PHE A 99 -1.42 3.94 0.45
C PHE A 99 -2.71 3.94 1.26
N VAL A 100 -3.36 5.11 1.33
CA VAL A 100 -4.65 5.28 2.03
C VAL A 100 -5.80 4.52 1.36
N THR A 101 -5.59 4.05 0.14
CA THR A 101 -6.54 3.22 -0.60
C THR A 101 -6.63 1.79 -0.08
N ALA A 102 -5.70 1.36 0.77
CA ALA A 102 -5.76 0.12 1.54
C ALA A 102 -6.07 0.40 3.04
N PRO A 103 -7.29 0.86 3.37
CA PRO A 103 -7.61 1.38 4.70
C PRO A 103 -7.66 0.31 5.78
N LEU A 104 -7.83 -0.95 5.43
CA LEU A 104 -7.93 -2.06 6.37
C LEU A 104 -6.58 -2.73 6.66
N LEU A 105 -5.50 -2.35 5.97
CA LEU A 105 -4.15 -2.84 6.27
C LEU A 105 -3.83 -2.60 7.75
N SER A 106 -3.53 -3.66 8.52
CA SER A 106 -3.41 -3.61 9.98
C SER A 106 -2.06 -3.06 10.45
N VAL A 107 -2.02 -2.60 11.70
CA VAL A 107 -0.77 -2.21 12.37
C VAL A 107 0.17 -3.42 12.49
N ASP A 108 -0.38 -4.60 12.74
CA ASP A 108 0.39 -5.83 12.89
C ASP A 108 1.08 -6.23 11.59
N THR A 109 0.37 -6.16 10.45
CA THR A 109 0.94 -6.42 9.13
C THR A 109 2.03 -5.40 8.78
N ILE A 110 1.81 -4.12 9.07
CA ILE A 110 2.82 -3.07 8.86
C ILE A 110 4.06 -3.35 9.71
N ASN A 111 3.90 -3.62 11.01
CA ASN A 111 5.01 -3.90 11.94
C ASN A 111 5.75 -5.20 11.58
N LYS A 112 5.02 -6.24 11.15
CA LYS A 112 5.61 -7.49 10.62
C LYS A 112 6.47 -7.22 9.40
N SER A 113 6.00 -6.38 8.46
CA SER A 113 6.77 -5.97 7.28
C SER A 113 8.07 -5.26 7.65
N ILE A 114 8.01 -4.32 8.61
CA ILE A 114 9.17 -3.62 9.14
C ILE A 114 10.17 -4.61 9.74
N LYS A 115 9.71 -5.51 10.62
CA LYS A 115 10.55 -6.51 11.29
C LYS A 115 11.24 -7.43 10.28
N ILE A 116 10.52 -7.91 9.28
CA ILE A 116 11.07 -8.80 8.24
C ILE A 116 12.19 -8.09 7.48
N LEU A 117 11.92 -6.90 6.94
CA LEU A 117 12.91 -6.21 6.12
C LEU A 117 14.08 -5.67 6.95
N LYS A 118 13.84 -5.28 8.21
CA LYS A 118 14.90 -4.86 9.14
C LYS A 118 15.89 -5.98 9.44
N ASN A 119 15.39 -7.16 9.79
CA ASN A 119 16.17 -8.23 10.39
C ASN A 119 16.68 -9.25 9.37
N ASN A 120 16.13 -9.32 8.17
CA ASN A 120 16.49 -10.32 7.18
C ASN A 120 17.16 -9.70 5.96
N LYS A 121 18.50 -9.81 5.89
CA LYS A 121 19.30 -9.28 4.78
C LYS A 121 19.15 -10.05 3.46
N LYS A 122 18.50 -11.23 3.47
CA LYS A 122 18.20 -12.00 2.27
C LYS A 122 17.28 -11.25 1.32
N TYR A 123 16.36 -10.44 1.87
CA TYR A 123 15.38 -9.68 1.11
C TYR A 123 15.82 -8.22 0.96
N ASP A 124 15.61 -7.67 -0.21
CA ASP A 124 15.95 -6.29 -0.55
C ASP A 124 14.73 -5.36 -0.58
N SER A 125 13.56 -5.94 -0.68
CA SER A 125 12.27 -5.25 -0.68
C SER A 125 11.17 -6.16 -0.10
N ILE A 126 9.99 -5.58 0.18
CA ILE A 126 8.80 -6.28 0.67
C ILE A 126 7.55 -5.63 0.10
N THR A 127 6.56 -6.43 -0.24
CA THR A 127 5.22 -5.95 -0.57
C THR A 127 4.17 -6.90 -0.02
N THR A 128 2.98 -6.39 0.23
CA THR A 128 1.82 -7.22 0.57
C THR A 128 1.21 -7.83 -0.68
N ILE A 129 0.82 -9.10 -0.56
CA ILE A 129 0.28 -9.87 -1.67
C ILE A 129 -0.94 -10.69 -1.23
N LYS A 130 -1.67 -11.16 -2.22
CA LYS A 130 -2.68 -12.22 -2.10
C LYS A 130 -2.33 -13.37 -3.04
N THR A 131 -2.40 -14.60 -2.53
CA THR A 131 -2.24 -15.81 -3.34
C THR A 131 -3.60 -16.20 -3.92
N ILE A 132 -3.69 -16.39 -5.24
CA ILE A 132 -4.93 -16.72 -5.92
C ILE A 132 -4.82 -18.10 -6.56
N TYR A 133 -5.67 -19.02 -6.09
CA TYR A 133 -5.84 -20.37 -6.64
C TYR A 133 -7.01 -20.33 -7.63
N SER A 134 -6.68 -20.22 -8.93
CA SER A 134 -7.65 -20.19 -10.03
C SER A 134 -6.95 -20.48 -11.34
N TRP A 135 -7.72 -20.66 -12.40
CA TRP A 135 -7.19 -20.81 -13.76
C TRP A 135 -7.07 -19.44 -14.41
N PHE A 136 -5.85 -19.13 -14.89
CA PHE A 136 -5.57 -17.85 -15.52
C PHE A 136 -5.19 -18.02 -16.99
N TRP A 137 -5.62 -17.05 -17.79
CA TRP A 137 -5.32 -16.95 -19.21
C TRP A 137 -4.66 -15.62 -19.55
N TYR A 138 -3.70 -15.63 -20.44
CA TYR A 138 -3.09 -14.44 -21.01
C TYR A 138 -2.99 -14.59 -22.54
N LYS A 139 -3.60 -13.66 -23.30
CA LYS A 139 -3.63 -13.68 -24.78
C LYS A 139 -3.98 -15.06 -25.35
N ASN A 140 -5.10 -15.62 -24.89
CA ASN A 140 -5.61 -16.94 -25.30
C ASN A 140 -4.73 -18.14 -24.94
N ASN A 141 -3.73 -17.98 -24.06
CA ASN A 141 -2.91 -19.06 -23.56
C ASN A 141 -3.13 -19.27 -22.06
N PRO A 142 -3.24 -20.51 -21.56
CA PRO A 142 -3.30 -20.78 -20.14
C PRO A 142 -1.96 -20.41 -19.50
N VAL A 143 -2.00 -19.79 -18.30
CA VAL A 143 -0.80 -19.28 -17.61
C VAL A 143 -0.27 -20.29 -16.60
N ASN A 144 -1.16 -20.87 -15.80
CA ASN A 144 -0.79 -21.60 -14.61
C ASN A 144 -1.40 -23.01 -14.51
N TYR A 145 -1.91 -23.54 -15.59
CA TYR A 145 -2.42 -24.92 -15.64
C TYR A 145 -2.37 -25.47 -17.07
N ASN A 146 -2.51 -26.79 -17.20
CA ASN A 146 -2.64 -27.46 -18.51
C ASN A 146 -4.12 -27.83 -18.75
N PRO A 147 -4.79 -27.24 -19.74
CA PRO A 147 -6.21 -27.51 -20.03
C PRO A 147 -6.52 -28.98 -20.36
N LYS A 148 -5.54 -29.74 -20.89
CA LYS A 148 -5.72 -31.17 -21.20
C LYS A 148 -5.81 -32.04 -19.94
N ILE A 149 -5.18 -31.60 -18.85
CA ILE A 149 -5.18 -32.32 -17.56
C ILE A 149 -6.32 -31.82 -16.69
N LEU A 150 -6.66 -30.50 -16.81
CA LEU A 150 -7.69 -29.79 -16.09
C LEU A 150 -7.67 -30.08 -14.56
N PRO A 151 -6.62 -29.63 -13.82
CA PRO A 151 -6.59 -29.80 -12.38
C PRO A 151 -7.76 -29.03 -11.74
N ARG A 152 -8.16 -29.44 -10.53
CA ARG A 152 -9.12 -28.63 -9.75
C ARG A 152 -8.53 -27.23 -9.53
N SER A 153 -9.37 -26.19 -9.43
CA SER A 153 -8.90 -24.80 -9.30
C SER A 153 -7.94 -24.60 -8.11
N GLN A 154 -8.19 -25.28 -6.99
CA GLN A 154 -7.32 -25.26 -5.80
C GLN A 154 -5.98 -25.99 -5.98
N ASP A 155 -5.86 -26.84 -6.99
CA ASP A 155 -4.64 -27.60 -7.32
C ASP A 155 -3.85 -26.96 -8.47
N ALA A 156 -4.39 -25.90 -9.08
CA ALA A 156 -3.66 -25.12 -10.07
C ALA A 156 -2.47 -24.41 -9.41
N THR A 157 -1.38 -24.21 -10.17
CA THR A 157 -0.26 -23.40 -9.68
C THR A 157 -0.74 -21.99 -9.30
N PRO A 158 -0.62 -21.57 -8.03
CA PRO A 158 -1.16 -20.29 -7.61
C PRO A 158 -0.42 -19.12 -8.25
N LEU A 159 -1.13 -18.03 -8.52
CA LEU A 159 -0.54 -16.75 -8.89
C LEU A 159 -0.58 -15.78 -7.73
N VAL A 160 0.39 -14.88 -7.70
CA VAL A 160 0.54 -13.86 -6.68
C VAL A 160 0.05 -12.53 -7.23
N GLN A 161 -0.88 -11.89 -6.50
CA GLN A 161 -1.38 -10.55 -6.80
C GLN A 161 -0.82 -9.54 -5.78
N GLU A 162 -0.23 -8.44 -6.25
CA GLU A 162 0.11 -7.31 -5.38
C GLU A 162 -1.17 -6.64 -4.86
N THR A 163 -1.23 -6.35 -3.55
CA THR A 163 -2.41 -5.69 -2.93
C THR A 163 -2.26 -4.18 -2.86
N THR A 164 -1.19 -3.62 -3.40
CA THR A 164 -0.86 -2.19 -3.50
C THR A 164 -0.83 -1.39 -2.18
N GLY A 165 -1.18 -1.98 -1.04
CA GLY A 165 -1.28 -1.27 0.24
C GLY A 165 0.05 -0.85 0.85
N LEU A 166 1.12 -1.65 0.64
CA LEU A 166 2.42 -1.45 1.27
C LEU A 166 3.57 -1.94 0.38
N TYR A 167 4.60 -1.09 0.29
CA TYR A 167 5.90 -1.41 -0.31
C TYR A 167 7.02 -0.95 0.60
N GLY A 168 7.98 -1.84 0.90
CA GLY A 168 9.19 -1.51 1.64
C GLY A 168 10.42 -1.82 0.82
N ILE A 169 11.44 -0.95 0.85
CA ILE A 169 12.66 -1.14 0.07
C ILE A 169 13.88 -0.56 0.78
N ARG A 170 15.01 -1.23 0.67
CA ARG A 170 16.30 -0.73 1.16
C ARG A 170 16.79 0.43 0.30
N SER A 171 17.31 1.47 0.94
CA SER A 171 17.77 2.70 0.28
C SER A 171 18.77 2.44 -0.85
N GLN A 172 19.75 1.56 -0.64
CA GLN A 172 20.75 1.21 -1.65
C GLN A 172 20.15 0.54 -2.89
N ILE A 173 19.09 -0.25 -2.70
CA ILE A 173 18.37 -0.94 -3.79
C ILE A 173 17.53 0.04 -4.57
N LEU A 174 16.78 0.92 -3.87
CA LEU A 174 16.03 2.00 -4.51
C LEU A 174 16.95 2.90 -5.35
N LYS A 175 18.10 3.30 -4.82
CA LYS A 175 19.10 4.11 -5.57
C LYS A 175 19.57 3.41 -6.84
N LYS A 176 19.81 2.10 -6.77
CA LYS A 176 20.32 1.29 -7.87
C LYS A 176 19.28 1.06 -8.97
N TYR A 177 18.06 0.65 -8.59
CA TYR A 177 17.05 0.20 -9.56
C TYR A 177 15.95 1.23 -9.85
N LYS A 178 15.87 2.32 -9.08
CA LYS A 178 14.82 3.35 -9.22
C LYS A 178 13.39 2.78 -9.15
N CYS A 179 13.23 1.63 -8.51
CA CYS A 179 11.98 0.90 -8.38
C CYS A 179 11.72 0.58 -6.91
N ARG A 180 10.45 0.61 -6.49
CA ARG A 180 10.01 0.28 -5.13
C ARG A 180 10.05 -1.22 -4.81
N ILE A 181 10.26 -2.06 -5.82
CA ILE A 181 10.48 -3.50 -5.70
C ILE A 181 11.88 -3.81 -6.22
N GLY A 182 12.66 -4.55 -5.44
CA GLY A 182 14.00 -4.99 -5.79
C GLY A 182 14.00 -6.32 -6.54
N LYS A 183 15.15 -7.00 -6.55
CA LYS A 183 15.32 -8.31 -7.20
C LYS A 183 15.00 -9.49 -6.29
N LYS A 184 14.98 -9.28 -4.97
CA LYS A 184 14.71 -10.31 -3.95
C LYS A 184 13.60 -9.83 -3.01
N PRO A 185 12.38 -9.62 -3.53
CA PRO A 185 11.26 -9.18 -2.70
C PRO A 185 10.82 -10.27 -1.74
N TYR A 186 10.42 -9.87 -0.53
CA TYR A 186 9.60 -10.72 0.33
C TYR A 186 8.12 -10.44 0.01
N PHE A 187 7.37 -11.46 -0.29
CA PHE A 187 5.93 -11.41 -0.49
C PHE A 187 5.23 -11.74 0.82
N LEU A 188 4.65 -10.73 1.46
CA LEU A 188 3.88 -10.90 2.70
C LEU A 188 2.42 -11.10 2.34
N GLU A 189 1.95 -12.33 2.52
CA GLU A 189 0.53 -12.66 2.31
C GLU A 189 -0.34 -12.00 3.35
N VAL A 190 -1.46 -11.42 2.92
CA VAL A 190 -2.48 -10.78 3.75
C VAL A 190 -3.87 -11.37 3.48
N GLY A 191 -4.77 -11.24 4.46
CA GLY A 191 -6.15 -11.66 4.31
C GLY A 191 -6.95 -10.80 3.34
N ASP A 192 -8.15 -11.27 2.98
CA ASP A 192 -9.03 -10.61 2.00
C ASP A 192 -9.36 -9.17 2.38
N GLU A 193 -9.54 -8.90 3.67
CA GLU A 193 -9.85 -7.56 4.17
C GLU A 193 -8.69 -6.59 3.98
N GLU A 194 -7.48 -7.02 4.33
CA GLU A 194 -6.28 -6.19 4.18
C GLU A 194 -5.86 -6.01 2.72
N ALA A 195 -6.30 -6.92 1.84
CA ALA A 195 -6.05 -6.87 0.41
C ALA A 195 -6.96 -5.88 -0.34
N ILE A 196 -7.98 -5.31 0.31
CA ILE A 196 -8.89 -4.37 -0.33
C ILE A 196 -8.14 -3.08 -0.68
N ASP A 197 -8.08 -2.78 -1.98
CA ASP A 197 -7.59 -1.52 -2.53
C ASP A 197 -8.72 -0.78 -3.25
N LEU A 198 -8.88 0.49 -2.93
CA LEU A 198 -9.94 1.32 -3.50
C LEU A 198 -9.53 1.92 -4.84
N ASP A 199 -10.03 1.36 -5.92
CA ASP A 199 -9.74 1.83 -7.26
C ASP A 199 -10.96 2.30 -8.05
N ASN A 200 -12.14 1.79 -7.72
CA ASN A 200 -13.41 2.10 -8.37
C ASN A 200 -14.56 2.24 -7.36
N TYR A 201 -15.79 2.57 -7.83
CA TYR A 201 -16.94 2.77 -6.95
C TYR A 201 -17.42 1.49 -6.26
N LYS A 202 -17.28 0.31 -6.90
CA LYS A 202 -17.68 -0.98 -6.28
C LYS A 202 -16.79 -1.31 -5.09
N ASP A 203 -15.52 -0.92 -5.13
CA ASP A 203 -14.60 -1.13 -4.00
C ASP A 203 -15.06 -0.38 -2.74
N PHE A 204 -15.74 0.79 -2.90
CA PHE A 204 -16.32 1.52 -1.78
C PHE A 204 -17.47 0.76 -1.14
N GLU A 205 -18.37 0.18 -1.94
CA GLU A 205 -19.50 -0.62 -1.43
C GLU A 205 -18.97 -1.83 -0.65
N TYR A 206 -17.97 -2.49 -1.19
CA TYR A 206 -17.26 -3.60 -0.54
C TYR A 206 -16.63 -3.16 0.78
N LEU A 207 -15.88 -2.07 0.77
CA LEU A 207 -15.22 -1.53 1.95
C LEU A 207 -16.23 -1.08 3.02
N GLU A 208 -17.32 -0.42 2.64
CA GLU A 208 -18.37 -0.02 3.58
C GLU A 208 -19.00 -1.24 4.27
N PHE A 209 -19.25 -2.32 3.51
CA PHE A 209 -19.73 -3.57 4.08
C PHE A 209 -18.77 -4.13 5.13
N TYR A 210 -17.47 -4.20 4.79
CA TYR A 210 -16.44 -4.69 5.72
C TYR A 210 -16.30 -3.81 6.97
N VAL A 211 -16.26 -2.50 6.79
CA VAL A 211 -16.15 -1.56 7.92
C VAL A 211 -17.37 -1.65 8.84
N LYS A 212 -18.58 -1.76 8.28
CA LYS A 212 -19.81 -1.94 9.08
C LYS A 212 -19.80 -3.26 9.84
N LYS A 213 -19.33 -4.35 9.22
CA LYS A 213 -19.32 -5.68 9.81
C LYS A 213 -18.24 -5.85 10.90
N TYR A 214 -17.02 -5.39 10.63
CA TYR A 214 -15.86 -5.73 11.47
C TYR A 214 -15.39 -4.60 12.39
N LEU A 215 -15.64 -3.32 12.05
CA LEU A 215 -15.25 -2.21 12.93
C LEU A 215 -16.38 -1.77 13.89
N ARG A 216 -17.59 -2.27 13.72
CA ARG A 216 -18.72 -2.04 14.65
C ARG A 216 -18.89 -3.13 15.71
N SER A 217 -18.33 -4.30 15.50
CA SER A 217 -18.37 -5.36 16.53
C SER A 217 -17.21 -5.12 17.50
N PRO A 218 -17.48 -4.91 18.81
CA PRO A 218 -16.42 -5.03 19.80
C PRO A 218 -15.86 -6.45 19.66
N LYS A 219 -14.55 -6.59 19.60
CA LYS A 219 -13.91 -7.90 19.66
C LYS A 219 -14.44 -8.60 20.93
N ARG A 220 -15.18 -9.69 20.75
CA ARG A 220 -15.49 -10.61 21.83
C ARG A 220 -14.22 -11.29 22.31
#